data_27c66ac683e7bf4cee6b17deda9d238b
#
_entry.id   27c66ac683e7bf4cee6b17deda9d238b
#
_cell.length_a   1.000
_cell.length_b   1.000
_cell.length_c   1.000
_cell.angle_alpha   90.00
_cell.angle_beta   90.00
_cell.angle_gamma   90.00
#
_symmetry.space_group_name_H-M   'P 1'
#
loop_
_entity.id
_entity.type
_entity.pdbx_description
1 polymer ?
#
loop_
_entity_poly.entity_id
_entity_poly.type
_entity_poly.pdbx_seq_one_letter_code
_entity_poly.pdbx_strand_id
1 'polypeptide(L)'
;MVVEEIKNILEKNGYDVNLDTILRINTMIESIRDDDNQINTLDYVINWFNKKREESDMTVQEIGINDLDKWDVSSTTGNISHESKGFFEIIGVKVSNTFDREVGKKGWTQPMIANNPGGILGLLMKKFNGIPHYLVQAKAEPGNIGKLQLSPTLQATTSNLLKAHGGKKPLFAEYFDEEENLNIVYAKWQSEDGGRFHLKSNYNMIVEVNEDEELTIPDYFIWVTLFQIKQLLKIENFVGPHIRGIISYL
;
A
#
# COMPACT_ATOMS: atom_id res chain seq x y z
N MET A 1 15.55 -27.53 0.67
CA MET A 1 15.82 -28.50 -0.42
C MET A 1 15.77 -27.79 -1.78
N VAL A 2 14.62 -27.32 -2.26
CA VAL A 2 14.50 -26.68 -3.61
C VAL A 2 15.41 -25.45 -3.77
N VAL A 3 15.49 -24.57 -2.78
CA VAL A 3 16.34 -23.37 -2.83
C VAL A 3 17.81 -23.73 -2.93
N GLU A 4 18.27 -24.73 -2.20
CA GLU A 4 19.67 -25.18 -2.24
C GLU A 4 20.03 -25.83 -3.58
N GLU A 5 19.09 -26.57 -4.18
CA GLU A 5 19.25 -27.10 -5.53
C GLU A 5 19.37 -26.00 -6.58
N ILE A 6 18.50 -24.98 -6.51
CA ILE A 6 18.55 -23.83 -7.41
C ILE A 6 19.85 -23.05 -7.21
N LYS A 7 20.27 -22.81 -5.97
CA LYS A 7 21.56 -22.18 -5.65
C LYS A 7 22.72 -22.92 -6.33
N ASN A 8 22.80 -24.23 -6.15
CA ASN A 8 23.84 -25.05 -6.74
C ASN A 8 23.83 -24.99 -8.29
N ILE A 9 22.65 -24.95 -8.90
CA ILE A 9 22.53 -24.79 -10.36
C ILE A 9 23.06 -23.42 -10.80
N LEU A 10 22.71 -22.35 -10.10
CA LEU A 10 23.16 -20.99 -10.43
C LEU A 10 24.68 -20.86 -10.29
N GLU A 11 25.26 -21.31 -9.18
CA GLU A 11 26.72 -21.30 -8.92
C GLU A 11 27.47 -22.09 -9.99
N LYS A 12 26.97 -23.29 -10.34
CA LYS A 12 27.57 -24.15 -11.39
C LYS A 12 27.56 -23.45 -12.77
N ASN A 13 26.62 -22.55 -13.01
CA ASN A 13 26.54 -21.78 -14.27
C ASN A 13 27.23 -20.40 -14.16
N GLY A 14 28.01 -20.15 -13.10
CA GLY A 14 28.83 -18.96 -12.94
C GLY A 14 28.08 -17.71 -12.46
N TYR A 15 26.87 -17.87 -11.92
CA TYR A 15 26.14 -16.78 -11.29
C TYR A 15 26.61 -16.57 -9.84
N ASP A 16 26.76 -15.31 -9.45
CA ASP A 16 27.00 -14.95 -8.05
C ASP A 16 25.70 -15.10 -7.24
N VAL A 17 25.71 -16.00 -6.26
CA VAL A 17 24.54 -16.29 -5.42
C VAL A 17 24.76 -15.71 -4.04
N ASN A 18 24.36 -14.46 -3.88
CA ASN A 18 24.36 -13.77 -2.59
C ASN A 18 23.02 -13.93 -1.85
N LEU A 19 22.92 -13.36 -0.64
CA LEU A 19 21.72 -13.42 0.19
C LEU A 19 20.48 -12.86 -0.53
N ASP A 20 20.60 -11.76 -1.29
CA ASP A 20 19.52 -11.17 -2.05
C ASP A 20 18.98 -12.14 -3.12
N THR A 21 19.86 -12.82 -3.83
CA THR A 21 19.49 -13.87 -4.80
C THR A 21 18.70 -14.99 -4.13
N ILE A 22 19.14 -15.46 -2.95
CA ILE A 22 18.45 -16.51 -2.20
C ILE A 22 17.06 -16.04 -1.75
N LEU A 23 16.93 -14.82 -1.24
CA LEU A 23 15.66 -14.23 -0.82
C LEU A 23 14.68 -14.14 -2.00
N ARG A 24 15.15 -13.70 -3.17
CA ARG A 24 14.31 -13.62 -4.40
C ARG A 24 13.84 -14.99 -4.87
N ILE A 25 14.71 -16.01 -4.80
CA ILE A 25 14.33 -17.39 -5.15
C ILE A 25 13.25 -17.90 -4.18
N ASN A 26 13.42 -17.68 -2.88
CA ASN A 26 12.41 -18.04 -1.88
C ASN A 26 11.07 -17.36 -2.17
N THR A 27 11.08 -16.06 -2.38
CA THR A 27 9.90 -15.28 -2.69
C THR A 27 9.20 -15.77 -3.97
N MET A 28 9.97 -16.11 -4.99
CA MET A 28 9.43 -16.69 -6.23
C MET A 28 8.73 -18.03 -5.95
N ILE A 29 9.37 -18.91 -5.17
CA ILE A 29 8.79 -20.21 -4.78
C ILE A 29 7.50 -20.00 -3.98
N GLU A 30 7.50 -19.13 -2.99
CA GLU A 30 6.32 -18.80 -2.20
C GLU A 30 5.19 -18.24 -3.08
N SER A 31 5.54 -17.46 -4.11
CA SER A 31 4.56 -16.83 -5.00
C SER A 31 3.84 -17.79 -5.94
N ILE A 32 4.38 -18.99 -6.14
CA ILE A 32 3.77 -20.04 -6.99
C ILE A 32 3.22 -21.21 -6.17
N ARG A 33 3.51 -21.25 -4.88
CA ARG A 33 3.15 -22.35 -3.99
C ARG A 33 1.68 -22.22 -3.58
N ASP A 34 0.86 -23.18 -4.03
CA ASP A 34 -0.49 -23.41 -3.52
C ASP A 34 -0.40 -24.47 -2.45
N ASP A 35 -0.35 -24.02 -1.18
CA ASP A 35 0.04 -24.89 -0.06
C ASP A 35 -1.15 -25.15 0.88
N ASP A 36 -1.39 -26.39 1.23
CA ASP A 36 -2.41 -26.85 2.18
C ASP A 36 -2.19 -26.31 3.62
N ASN A 37 -1.02 -25.73 3.89
CA ASN A 37 -0.70 -25.10 5.18
C ASN A 37 -1.20 -23.65 5.33
N GLN A 38 -2.00 -23.16 4.41
CA GLN A 38 -2.62 -21.83 4.52
C GLN A 38 -3.64 -21.82 5.65
N ILE A 39 -3.62 -20.75 6.46
CA ILE A 39 -4.62 -20.55 7.53
C ILE A 39 -6.00 -20.19 6.98
N ASN A 40 -6.05 -19.63 5.76
CA ASN A 40 -7.26 -19.29 5.02
C ASN A 40 -7.13 -19.81 3.58
N THR A 41 -8.17 -20.47 3.06
CA THR A 41 -8.21 -20.83 1.64
C THR A 41 -8.42 -19.58 0.77
N LEU A 42 -8.02 -19.63 -0.50
CA LEU A 42 -8.26 -18.53 -1.44
C LEU A 42 -9.75 -18.21 -1.57
N ASP A 43 -10.60 -19.22 -1.66
CA ASP A 43 -12.07 -19.05 -1.75
C ASP A 43 -12.64 -18.39 -0.48
N TYR A 44 -12.11 -18.75 0.70
CA TYR A 44 -12.49 -18.09 1.94
C TYR A 44 -12.14 -16.60 1.92
N VAL A 45 -10.93 -16.24 1.47
CA VAL A 45 -10.50 -14.83 1.36
C VAL A 45 -11.40 -14.04 0.40
N ILE A 46 -11.73 -14.62 -0.75
CA ILE A 46 -12.62 -13.99 -1.75
C ILE A 46 -14.01 -13.77 -1.16
N ASN A 47 -14.59 -14.79 -0.52
CA ASN A 47 -15.92 -14.72 0.08
C ASN A 47 -15.96 -13.72 1.24
N TRP A 48 -14.94 -13.72 2.13
CA TRP A 48 -14.79 -12.75 3.20
C TRP A 48 -14.76 -11.32 2.64
N PHE A 49 -13.95 -11.08 1.61
CA PHE A 49 -13.84 -9.74 1.02
C PHE A 49 -15.14 -9.28 0.38
N ASN A 50 -15.83 -10.14 -0.37
CA ASN A 50 -17.12 -9.82 -0.98
C ASN A 50 -18.17 -9.50 0.10
N LYS A 51 -18.20 -10.28 1.20
CA LYS A 51 -19.05 -9.99 2.35
C LYS A 51 -18.75 -8.61 2.93
N LYS A 52 -17.45 -8.25 3.14
CA LYS A 52 -17.08 -6.91 3.63
C LYS A 52 -17.50 -5.80 2.68
N ARG A 53 -17.47 -6.05 1.37
CA ARG A 53 -17.95 -5.10 0.35
C ARG A 53 -19.47 -4.88 0.45
N GLU A 54 -20.23 -5.93 0.67
CA GLU A 54 -21.69 -5.87 0.85
C GLU A 54 -22.09 -5.19 2.16
N GLU A 55 -21.35 -5.44 3.24
CA GLU A 55 -21.55 -4.84 4.56
C GLU A 55 -21.16 -3.35 4.63
N SER A 56 -20.45 -2.84 3.63
CA SER A 56 -20.01 -1.44 3.62
C SER A 56 -21.17 -0.48 3.39
N ASP A 57 -21.43 0.36 4.37
CA ASP A 57 -22.44 1.43 4.34
C ASP A 57 -21.92 2.75 3.75
N MET A 58 -20.63 2.81 3.35
CA MET A 58 -20.05 4.01 2.75
C MET A 58 -20.82 4.42 1.50
N THR A 59 -21.27 5.67 1.46
CA THR A 59 -21.88 6.31 0.30
C THR A 59 -20.98 7.44 -0.20
N VAL A 60 -20.93 7.64 -1.51
CA VAL A 60 -20.20 8.74 -2.14
C VAL A 60 -21.16 9.50 -3.05
N GLN A 61 -21.23 10.80 -2.86
CA GLN A 61 -22.04 11.70 -3.67
C GLN A 61 -21.14 12.81 -4.22
N GLU A 62 -21.27 13.13 -5.50
CA GLU A 62 -20.65 14.31 -6.08
C GLU A 62 -21.37 15.56 -5.61
N ILE A 63 -20.61 16.55 -5.14
CA ILE A 63 -21.08 17.87 -4.74
C ILE A 63 -20.20 18.94 -5.37
N GLY A 64 -20.67 20.19 -5.37
CA GLY A 64 -19.88 21.33 -5.80
C GLY A 64 -18.65 21.54 -4.90
N ILE A 65 -17.53 21.98 -5.47
CA ILE A 65 -16.34 22.31 -4.67
C ILE A 65 -16.66 23.41 -3.63
N ASN A 66 -17.53 24.34 -3.95
CA ASN A 66 -17.95 25.40 -3.03
C ASN A 66 -18.86 24.91 -1.90
N ASP A 67 -19.35 23.68 -1.97
CA ASP A 67 -20.20 23.06 -0.94
C ASP A 67 -19.39 22.18 0.03
N LEU A 68 -18.06 22.14 -0.14
CA LEU A 68 -17.16 21.38 0.74
C LEU A 68 -17.06 22.08 2.11
N ASP A 69 -17.29 21.32 3.18
CA ASP A 69 -17.14 21.84 4.55
C ASP A 69 -15.65 22.05 4.87
N LYS A 70 -15.33 23.28 5.37
CA LYS A 70 -13.98 23.69 5.80
C LYS A 70 -12.90 23.70 4.70
N TRP A 71 -13.28 23.65 3.44
CA TRP A 71 -12.38 23.81 2.32
C TRP A 71 -12.61 25.15 1.65
N ASP A 72 -11.51 25.89 1.44
CA ASP A 72 -11.53 27.21 0.83
C ASP A 72 -10.88 27.20 -0.55
N VAL A 73 -11.48 27.96 -1.46
CA VAL A 73 -10.90 28.29 -2.75
C VAL A 73 -10.30 29.68 -2.65
N SER A 74 -8.97 29.78 -2.74
CA SER A 74 -8.26 31.06 -2.69
C SER A 74 -8.71 32.00 -3.81
N SER A 75 -9.21 33.18 -3.48
CA SER A 75 -9.63 34.18 -4.46
C SER A 75 -8.48 34.75 -5.30
N THR A 76 -7.23 34.62 -4.83
CA THR A 76 -6.05 35.13 -5.53
C THR A 76 -5.36 34.10 -6.42
N THR A 77 -5.33 32.83 -5.98
CA THR A 77 -4.59 31.76 -6.69
C THR A 77 -5.50 30.69 -7.28
N GLY A 78 -6.73 30.56 -6.78
CA GLY A 78 -7.61 29.44 -7.11
C GLY A 78 -7.22 28.11 -6.44
N ASN A 79 -6.18 28.09 -5.61
CA ASN A 79 -5.80 26.89 -4.86
C ASN A 79 -6.92 26.48 -3.92
N ILE A 80 -7.10 25.18 -3.74
CA ILE A 80 -8.11 24.62 -2.83
C ILE A 80 -7.38 24.02 -1.63
N SER A 81 -7.72 24.43 -0.42
CA SER A 81 -7.09 23.91 0.81
C SER A 81 -8.09 23.85 1.96
N HIS A 82 -7.87 22.91 2.88
CA HIS A 82 -8.65 22.83 4.11
C HIS A 82 -8.18 23.89 5.12
N GLU A 83 -9.11 24.45 5.92
CA GLU A 83 -8.83 25.52 6.90
C GLU A 83 -7.72 25.15 7.90
N SER A 84 -7.64 23.89 8.33
CA SER A 84 -6.64 23.40 9.29
C SER A 84 -5.22 23.29 8.73
N LYS A 85 -5.04 23.38 7.40
CA LYS A 85 -3.77 23.10 6.71
C LYS A 85 -3.16 21.70 6.99
N GLY A 86 -3.93 20.81 7.61
CA GLY A 86 -3.50 19.44 7.94
C GLY A 86 -3.75 18.42 6.84
N PHE A 87 -4.40 18.84 5.74
CA PHE A 87 -4.71 18.00 4.58
C PHE A 87 -3.91 18.44 3.35
N PHE A 88 -4.07 17.72 2.26
CA PHE A 88 -3.51 18.12 0.97
C PHE A 88 -4.07 19.45 0.46
N GLU A 89 -3.42 20.00 -0.54
CA GLU A 89 -3.86 21.20 -1.26
C GLU A 89 -3.94 20.89 -2.76
N ILE A 90 -4.88 21.48 -3.48
CA ILE A 90 -4.89 21.46 -4.94
C ILE A 90 -4.23 22.74 -5.43
N ILE A 91 -3.17 22.59 -6.22
CA ILE A 91 -2.41 23.68 -6.83
C ILE A 91 -2.44 23.58 -8.35
N GLY A 92 -2.20 24.69 -9.04
CA GLY A 92 -1.91 24.71 -10.47
C GLY A 92 -0.41 24.57 -10.73
N VAL A 93 -0.02 23.74 -11.69
CA VAL A 93 1.36 23.65 -12.17
C VAL A 93 1.45 23.96 -13.66
N LYS A 94 2.56 24.58 -14.06
CA LYS A 94 2.93 24.78 -15.46
C LYS A 94 4.15 23.93 -15.80
N VAL A 95 3.99 23.07 -16.78
CA VAL A 95 5.03 22.20 -17.30
C VAL A 95 5.58 22.81 -18.58
N SER A 96 6.91 22.86 -18.71
CA SER A 96 7.61 23.41 -19.89
C SER A 96 8.77 22.49 -20.28
N ASN A 97 9.31 22.68 -21.49
CA ASN A 97 10.46 21.90 -21.99
C ASN A 97 10.24 20.39 -22.03
N THR A 98 9.07 19.99 -22.51
CA THR A 98 8.62 18.59 -22.55
C THR A 98 9.09 17.89 -23.82
N PHE A 99 10.40 17.80 -24.02
CA PHE A 99 11.03 17.45 -25.30
C PHE A 99 10.53 16.10 -25.87
N ASP A 100 10.32 15.13 -25.00
CA ASP A 100 9.98 13.74 -25.38
C ASP A 100 8.54 13.35 -25.01
N ARG A 101 7.66 14.32 -24.77
CA ARG A 101 6.26 14.04 -24.44
C ARG A 101 5.37 14.23 -25.66
N GLU A 102 4.28 13.45 -25.71
CA GLU A 102 3.24 13.48 -26.74
C GLU A 102 2.60 14.86 -26.94
N VAL A 103 2.63 15.73 -25.94
CA VAL A 103 2.12 17.11 -26.00
C VAL A 103 3.12 18.10 -26.65
N GLY A 104 4.32 17.64 -26.99
CA GLY A 104 5.35 18.43 -27.66
C GLY A 104 5.97 19.54 -26.80
N LYS A 105 6.70 20.47 -27.46
CA LYS A 105 7.52 21.50 -26.78
C LYS A 105 6.71 22.60 -26.04
N LYS A 106 5.43 22.78 -26.36
CA LYS A 106 4.62 23.85 -25.77
C LYS A 106 4.32 23.66 -24.28
N GLY A 107 4.42 22.39 -23.79
CA GLY A 107 4.04 22.06 -22.44
C GLY A 107 2.52 22.21 -22.20
N TRP A 108 2.13 22.19 -20.93
CA TRP A 108 0.73 22.31 -20.50
C TRP A 108 0.62 22.87 -19.08
N THR A 109 -0.62 23.10 -18.64
CA THR A 109 -0.95 23.38 -17.23
C THR A 109 -1.95 22.36 -16.73
N GLN A 110 -1.87 22.01 -15.45
CA GLN A 110 -2.83 21.09 -14.82
C GLN A 110 -2.95 21.35 -13.31
N PRO A 111 -4.07 20.94 -12.66
CA PRO A 111 -4.12 20.85 -11.22
C PRO A 111 -3.32 19.65 -10.72
N MET A 112 -2.74 19.76 -9.53
CA MET A 112 -2.04 18.67 -8.83
C MET A 112 -2.35 18.68 -7.34
N ILE A 113 -2.34 17.50 -6.73
CA ILE A 113 -2.42 17.32 -5.29
C ILE A 113 -1.03 17.59 -4.70
N ALA A 114 -0.93 18.60 -3.86
CA ALA A 114 0.32 19.05 -3.23
C ALA A 114 0.18 19.12 -1.70
N ASN A 115 1.27 19.45 -1.03
CA ASN A 115 1.34 19.62 0.43
C ASN A 115 0.74 18.43 1.20
N ASN A 116 0.86 17.25 0.61
CA ASN A 116 0.44 16.00 1.22
C ASN A 116 1.70 15.31 1.74
N PRO A 117 2.01 15.47 3.04
CA PRO A 117 3.18 14.82 3.61
C PRO A 117 3.09 13.32 3.38
N GLY A 118 4.22 12.71 3.09
CA GLY A 118 4.33 11.26 2.99
C GLY A 118 3.81 10.58 4.25
N GLY A 119 3.52 9.32 4.14
CA GLY A 119 3.09 8.48 5.24
C GLY A 119 3.76 7.13 5.17
N ILE A 120 3.32 6.23 6.04
CA ILE A 120 3.75 4.84 6.05
C ILE A 120 2.70 4.00 5.34
N LEU A 121 3.16 3.15 4.42
CA LEU A 121 2.41 2.07 3.80
C LEU A 121 3.05 0.76 4.26
N GLY A 122 2.46 0.11 5.25
CA GLY A 122 3.06 -1.02 5.95
C GLY A 122 2.31 -2.33 5.77
N LEU A 123 3.04 -3.42 5.51
CA LEU A 123 2.55 -4.78 5.61
C LEU A 123 3.19 -5.47 6.81
N LEU A 124 2.38 -5.94 7.76
CA LEU A 124 2.84 -6.91 8.74
C LEU A 124 2.95 -8.28 8.09
N MET A 125 4.06 -8.94 8.34
CA MET A 125 4.32 -10.32 7.95
C MET A 125 4.45 -11.18 9.20
N LYS A 126 3.85 -12.35 9.18
CA LYS A 126 4.01 -13.38 10.21
C LYS A 126 4.11 -14.74 9.54
N LYS A 127 5.01 -15.60 10.03
CA LYS A 127 5.06 -16.98 9.57
C LYS A 127 4.07 -17.84 10.34
N PHE A 128 3.31 -18.66 9.62
CA PHE A 128 2.48 -19.71 10.15
C PHE A 128 2.98 -21.04 9.56
N ASN A 129 3.42 -21.94 10.42
CA ASN A 129 4.06 -23.20 10.00
C ASN A 129 5.22 -22.96 9.02
N GLY A 130 6.00 -21.89 9.23
CA GLY A 130 7.13 -21.53 8.39
C GLY A 130 6.77 -20.83 7.07
N ILE A 131 5.48 -20.57 6.79
CA ILE A 131 5.01 -19.91 5.57
C ILE A 131 4.68 -18.44 5.88
N PRO A 132 5.30 -17.47 5.19
CA PRO A 132 5.00 -16.06 5.35
C PRO A 132 3.57 -15.72 4.94
N HIS A 133 2.85 -15.06 5.83
CA HIS A 133 1.54 -14.47 5.58
C HIS A 133 1.61 -12.97 5.83
N TYR A 134 0.84 -12.23 5.07
CA TYR A 134 0.77 -10.77 5.12
C TYR A 134 -0.61 -10.35 5.60
N LEU A 135 -0.64 -9.48 6.60
CA LEU A 135 -1.89 -8.94 7.12
C LEU A 135 -2.40 -7.82 6.21
N VAL A 136 -3.55 -8.03 5.61
CA VAL A 136 -4.20 -7.04 4.72
C VAL A 136 -5.56 -6.65 5.25
N GLN A 137 -6.08 -5.49 4.84
CA GLN A 137 -7.40 -5.02 5.24
C GLN A 137 -8.33 -4.79 4.04
N ALA A 138 -9.62 -5.05 4.25
CA ALA A 138 -10.68 -4.60 3.36
C ALA A 138 -10.97 -3.12 3.65
N LYS A 139 -10.41 -2.20 2.87
CA LYS A 139 -10.47 -0.77 3.13
C LYS A 139 -11.40 -0.06 2.16
N ALA A 140 -12.36 0.69 2.72
CA ALA A 140 -13.22 1.57 1.97
C ALA A 140 -12.53 2.90 1.71
N GLU A 141 -12.53 3.35 0.46
CA GLU A 141 -12.07 4.69 0.07
C GLU A 141 -12.98 5.26 -1.02
N PRO A 142 -13.27 6.57 -1.01
CA PRO A 142 -14.27 7.17 -1.91
C PRO A 142 -13.94 7.03 -3.39
N GLY A 143 -12.67 6.88 -3.75
CA GLY A 143 -12.22 6.70 -5.14
C GLY A 143 -12.16 5.26 -5.60
N ASN A 144 -12.43 4.27 -4.75
CA ASN A 144 -12.32 2.87 -5.12
C ASN A 144 -13.50 2.41 -5.99
N ILE A 145 -13.21 1.74 -7.10
CA ILE A 145 -14.24 1.02 -7.85
C ILE A 145 -14.78 -0.11 -6.97
N GLY A 146 -16.09 -0.10 -6.73
CA GLY A 146 -16.75 -1.04 -5.82
C GLY A 146 -16.53 -0.75 -4.33
N LYS A 147 -16.17 0.48 -3.98
CA LYS A 147 -15.96 1.03 -2.63
C LYS A 147 -14.73 0.48 -1.90
N LEU A 148 -14.53 -0.85 -1.83
CA LEU A 148 -13.45 -1.49 -1.10
C LEU A 148 -12.38 -2.05 -2.03
N GLN A 149 -11.13 -2.00 -1.53
CA GLN A 149 -10.01 -2.76 -2.08
C GLN A 149 -9.18 -3.34 -0.93
N LEU A 150 -8.48 -4.45 -1.20
CA LEU A 150 -7.46 -4.91 -0.26
C LEU A 150 -6.34 -3.89 -0.18
N SER A 151 -6.04 -3.47 1.03
CA SER A 151 -5.05 -2.45 1.38
C SER A 151 -4.02 -3.00 2.36
N PRO A 152 -2.83 -2.39 2.48
CA PRO A 152 -1.82 -2.82 3.44
C PRO A 152 -2.36 -2.79 4.88
N THR A 153 -1.66 -3.43 5.80
CA THR A 153 -1.97 -3.40 7.25
C THR A 153 -2.09 -1.97 7.76
N LEU A 154 -1.12 -1.13 7.39
CA LEU A 154 -1.10 0.29 7.74
C LEU A 154 -1.06 1.14 6.46
N GLN A 155 -1.94 2.11 6.42
CA GLN A 155 -1.91 3.21 5.44
C GLN A 155 -2.22 4.49 6.21
N ALA A 156 -1.19 5.20 6.62
CA ALA A 156 -1.30 6.37 7.47
C ALA A 156 -0.37 7.49 7.03
N THR A 157 -0.90 8.70 6.92
CA THR A 157 -0.08 9.90 6.75
C THR A 157 0.66 10.24 8.05
N THR A 158 1.74 10.99 7.97
CA THR A 158 2.46 11.48 9.14
C THR A 158 1.55 12.23 10.12
N SER A 159 0.60 13.01 9.62
CA SER A 159 -0.38 13.71 10.45
C SER A 159 -1.30 12.77 11.23
N ASN A 160 -1.68 11.62 10.66
CA ASN A 160 -2.48 10.60 11.34
C ASN A 160 -1.66 9.88 12.42
N LEU A 161 -0.40 9.59 12.15
CA LEU A 161 0.51 8.97 13.12
C LEU A 161 0.75 9.89 14.33
N LEU A 162 0.89 11.19 14.09
CA LEU A 162 1.06 12.21 15.13
C LEU A 162 -0.26 12.62 15.81
N LYS A 163 -1.41 11.98 15.47
CA LYS A 163 -2.74 12.33 16.00
C LYS A 163 -3.11 13.82 15.81
N ALA A 164 -2.61 14.46 14.77
CA ALA A 164 -2.79 15.89 14.52
C ALA A 164 -4.27 16.35 14.46
N HIS A 165 -5.18 15.40 14.25
CA HIS A 165 -6.63 15.63 14.15
C HIS A 165 -7.41 15.17 15.39
N GLY A 166 -6.75 14.89 16.53
CA GLY A 166 -7.40 14.41 17.76
C GLY A 166 -7.97 12.99 17.67
N GLY A 167 -7.68 12.26 16.58
CA GLY A 167 -8.12 10.88 16.36
C GLY A 167 -7.31 9.85 17.16
N LYS A 168 -7.73 8.59 17.07
CA LYS A 168 -6.94 7.45 17.59
C LYS A 168 -5.76 7.17 16.65
N LYS A 169 -4.63 6.68 17.22
CA LYS A 169 -3.52 6.14 16.41
C LYS A 169 -4.08 5.01 15.53
N PRO A 170 -3.72 4.93 14.24
CA PRO A 170 -4.16 3.83 13.39
C PRO A 170 -3.75 2.47 14.00
N LEU A 171 -4.57 1.45 13.80
CA LEU A 171 -4.27 0.10 14.26
C LEU A 171 -2.96 -0.40 13.66
N PHE A 172 -2.19 -1.12 14.45
CA PHE A 172 -0.88 -1.68 14.09
C PHE A 172 0.20 -0.63 13.76
N ALA A 173 -0.04 0.67 13.98
CA ALA A 173 0.96 1.70 13.70
C ALA A 173 2.21 1.55 14.58
N GLU A 174 2.09 0.94 15.76
CA GLU A 174 3.19 0.63 16.67
C GLU A 174 4.23 -0.32 16.06
N TYR A 175 3.82 -1.20 15.15
CA TYR A 175 4.70 -2.14 14.44
C TYR A 175 5.51 -1.50 13.32
N PHE A 176 5.32 -0.23 13.03
CA PHE A 176 6.00 0.50 11.96
C PHE A 176 6.74 1.73 12.47
N ASP A 177 6.88 1.87 13.78
CA ASP A 177 7.61 2.96 14.42
C ASP A 177 9.10 2.60 14.49
N GLU A 178 9.96 3.39 13.85
CA GLU A 178 11.40 3.11 13.74
C GLU A 178 12.14 3.14 15.10
N GLU A 179 11.51 3.64 16.16
CA GLU A 179 12.11 3.72 17.50
C GLU A 179 12.15 2.38 18.24
N GLU A 180 11.48 1.34 17.73
CA GLU A 180 11.47 0.00 18.30
C GLU A 180 12.35 -0.96 17.51
N ASN A 181 12.83 -2.03 18.16
CA ASN A 181 13.64 -3.09 17.54
C ASN A 181 12.79 -3.93 16.58
N LEU A 182 12.53 -3.40 15.39
CA LEU A 182 11.71 -4.02 14.36
C LEU A 182 12.51 -5.03 13.53
N ASN A 183 11.94 -6.18 13.26
CA ASN A 183 12.45 -7.07 12.23
C ASN A 183 11.99 -6.59 10.85
N ILE A 184 12.72 -5.63 10.28
CA ILE A 184 12.39 -4.98 9.01
C ILE A 184 12.85 -5.86 7.86
N VAL A 185 11.90 -6.39 7.10
CA VAL A 185 12.16 -7.14 5.86
C VAL A 185 12.42 -6.20 4.69
N TYR A 186 11.67 -5.09 4.64
CA TYR A 186 11.79 -4.05 3.62
C TYR A 186 11.39 -2.69 4.16
N ALA A 187 12.14 -1.64 3.81
CA ALA A 187 11.77 -0.27 4.14
C ALA A 187 12.42 0.72 3.16
N LYS A 188 11.64 1.38 2.32
CA LYS A 188 12.12 2.38 1.34
C LYS A 188 11.07 3.43 1.03
N TRP A 189 11.52 4.66 0.80
CA TRP A 189 10.72 5.71 0.20
C TRP A 189 10.44 5.41 -1.26
N GLN A 190 9.16 5.45 -1.63
CA GLN A 190 8.69 5.24 -3.00
C GLN A 190 7.79 6.39 -3.42
N SER A 191 7.97 6.86 -4.66
CA SER A 191 7.17 7.95 -5.21
C SER A 191 5.73 7.51 -5.51
N GLU A 192 4.79 8.42 -5.34
CA GLU A 192 3.42 8.30 -5.85
C GLU A 192 3.34 8.65 -7.35
N ASP A 193 2.13 8.54 -7.91
CA ASP A 193 1.85 8.94 -9.30
C ASP A 193 2.18 10.42 -9.53
N GLY A 194 3.33 10.68 -10.14
CA GLY A 194 3.79 12.03 -10.47
C GLY A 194 2.91 12.78 -11.49
N GLY A 195 1.93 12.12 -12.10
CA GLY A 195 0.94 12.77 -12.95
C GLY A 195 -0.17 13.49 -12.16
N ARG A 196 -0.37 13.15 -10.89
CA ARG A 196 -1.41 13.69 -10.01
C ARG A 196 -0.88 14.29 -8.73
N PHE A 197 0.17 13.71 -8.16
CA PHE A 197 0.77 14.16 -6.91
C PHE A 197 2.05 14.95 -7.17
N HIS A 198 2.12 16.14 -6.59
CA HIS A 198 3.31 17.00 -6.66
C HIS A 198 4.30 16.59 -5.56
N LEU A 199 5.43 16.03 -5.95
CA LEU A 199 6.56 15.67 -5.07
C LEU A 199 6.18 14.80 -3.86
N LYS A 200 5.23 13.88 -4.03
CA LYS A 200 4.79 12.96 -2.98
C LYS A 200 5.54 11.64 -3.03
N SER A 201 5.95 11.16 -1.86
CA SER A 201 6.44 9.81 -1.63
C SER A 201 5.86 9.25 -0.34
N ASN A 202 5.86 7.92 -0.21
CA ASN A 202 5.49 7.22 1.03
C ASN A 202 6.60 6.25 1.42
N TYR A 203 6.75 6.02 2.72
CA TYR A 203 7.67 5.03 3.25
C TYR A 203 6.99 3.66 3.23
N ASN A 204 7.43 2.79 2.32
CA ASN A 204 6.86 1.46 2.16
C ASN A 204 7.66 0.49 3.01
N MET A 205 6.96 -0.28 3.85
CA MET A 205 7.58 -1.18 4.82
C MET A 205 6.94 -2.57 4.79
N ILE A 206 7.78 -3.60 5.03
CA ILE A 206 7.35 -4.94 5.43
C ILE A 206 8.08 -5.23 6.75
N VAL A 207 7.31 -5.50 7.78
CA VAL A 207 7.82 -5.80 9.13
C VAL A 207 7.35 -7.19 9.53
N GLU A 208 8.29 -8.05 9.93
CA GLU A 208 8.01 -9.38 10.43
C GLU A 208 7.77 -9.34 11.95
N VAL A 209 6.65 -9.89 12.40
CA VAL A 209 6.39 -10.14 13.82
C VAL A 209 6.72 -11.58 14.19
N ASN A 210 7.01 -11.81 15.46
CA ASN A 210 7.37 -13.16 15.93
C ASN A 210 6.22 -14.16 15.73
N GLU A 211 6.57 -15.42 15.52
CA GLU A 211 5.57 -16.49 15.29
C GLU A 211 4.67 -16.73 16.51
N ASP A 212 5.17 -16.49 17.70
CA ASP A 212 4.45 -16.64 18.98
C ASP A 212 3.67 -15.40 19.41
N GLU A 213 3.81 -14.29 18.69
CA GLU A 213 3.11 -13.05 19.05
C GLU A 213 1.62 -13.16 18.75
N GLU A 214 0.80 -12.96 19.80
CA GLU A 214 -0.66 -12.94 19.68
C GLU A 214 -1.16 -11.55 19.28
N LEU A 215 -1.78 -11.47 18.10
CA LEU A 215 -2.36 -10.23 17.58
C LEU A 215 -3.89 -10.30 17.63
N THR A 216 -4.52 -9.28 18.19
CA THR A 216 -5.98 -9.11 18.07
C THR A 216 -6.30 -8.56 16.69
N ILE A 217 -6.83 -9.40 15.81
CA ILE A 217 -7.14 -9.06 14.43
C ILE A 217 -8.62 -8.68 14.29
N PRO A 218 -8.94 -7.41 13.96
CA PRO A 218 -10.33 -7.02 13.65
C PRO A 218 -10.85 -7.75 12.42
N ASP A 219 -12.16 -7.89 12.31
CA ASP A 219 -12.85 -8.70 11.30
C ASP A 219 -12.72 -8.16 9.86
N TYR A 220 -12.23 -6.93 9.69
CA TYR A 220 -11.90 -6.34 8.38
C TYR A 220 -10.43 -6.49 8.00
N PHE A 221 -9.63 -7.25 8.78
CA PHE A 221 -8.29 -7.71 8.43
C PHE A 221 -8.27 -9.21 8.20
N ILE A 222 -7.33 -9.66 7.37
CA ILE A 222 -7.13 -11.08 7.08
C ILE A 222 -5.67 -11.37 6.73
N TRP A 223 -5.17 -12.53 7.16
CA TRP A 223 -3.88 -13.04 6.75
C TRP A 223 -3.97 -13.74 5.40
N VAL A 224 -3.07 -13.41 4.48
CA VAL A 224 -2.96 -13.99 3.14
C VAL A 224 -1.52 -14.27 2.78
N THR A 225 -1.27 -15.33 2.01
CA THR A 225 0.06 -15.64 1.47
C THR A 225 0.37 -14.77 0.25
N LEU A 226 1.65 -14.71 -0.14
CA LEU A 226 2.05 -14.04 -1.38
C LEU A 226 1.40 -14.70 -2.60
N PHE A 227 1.28 -16.03 -2.61
CA PHE A 227 0.53 -16.77 -3.64
C PHE A 227 -0.90 -16.25 -3.76
N GLN A 228 -1.62 -16.18 -2.63
CA GLN A 228 -2.99 -15.67 -2.62
C GLN A 228 -3.10 -14.23 -3.13
N ILE A 229 -2.21 -13.33 -2.70
CA ILE A 229 -2.18 -11.95 -3.22
C ILE A 229 -2.02 -11.95 -4.74
N LYS A 230 -1.11 -12.78 -5.29
CA LYS A 230 -0.89 -12.88 -6.73
C LYS A 230 -2.10 -13.48 -7.48
N GLN A 231 -2.87 -14.39 -6.88
CA GLN A 231 -4.14 -14.86 -7.46
C GLN A 231 -5.21 -13.75 -7.42
N LEU A 232 -5.32 -13.02 -6.31
CA LEU A 232 -6.28 -11.91 -6.16
C LEU A 232 -5.98 -10.74 -7.11
N LEU A 233 -4.73 -10.53 -7.50
CA LEU A 233 -4.35 -9.56 -8.54
C LEU A 233 -4.94 -9.86 -9.93
N LYS A 234 -5.38 -11.10 -10.18
CA LYS A 234 -6.06 -11.48 -11.42
C LYS A 234 -7.54 -11.08 -11.43
N ILE A 235 -8.07 -10.67 -10.29
CA ILE A 235 -9.44 -10.18 -10.14
C ILE A 235 -9.42 -8.65 -10.26
N GLU A 236 -10.20 -8.11 -11.17
CA GLU A 236 -10.24 -6.67 -11.43
C GLU A 236 -10.64 -5.88 -10.17
N ASN A 237 -9.88 -4.82 -9.89
CA ASN A 237 -10.16 -3.87 -8.80
C ASN A 237 -10.22 -4.49 -7.38
N PHE A 238 -9.65 -5.68 -7.19
CA PHE A 238 -9.65 -6.37 -5.90
C PHE A 238 -8.52 -5.87 -4.99
N VAL A 239 -7.28 -5.81 -5.52
CA VAL A 239 -6.09 -5.42 -4.78
C VAL A 239 -5.72 -3.97 -5.06
N GLY A 240 -5.63 -3.16 -4.00
CA GLY A 240 -5.31 -1.74 -4.07
C GLY A 240 -3.86 -1.45 -4.54
N PRO A 241 -3.60 -0.23 -5.02
CA PRO A 241 -2.31 0.14 -5.59
C PRO A 241 -1.16 0.05 -4.58
N HIS A 242 -1.42 0.31 -3.32
CA HIS A 242 -0.39 0.33 -2.28
C HIS A 242 0.17 -1.07 -1.99
N ILE A 243 -0.69 -2.12 -1.93
CA ILE A 243 -0.19 -3.51 -1.83
C ILE A 243 0.68 -3.83 -3.04
N ARG A 244 0.22 -3.51 -4.24
CA ARG A 244 0.99 -3.76 -5.48
C ARG A 244 2.37 -3.13 -5.43
N GLY A 245 2.46 -1.90 -4.92
CA GLY A 245 3.74 -1.20 -4.74
C GLY A 245 4.65 -1.90 -3.74
N ILE A 246 4.14 -2.30 -2.57
CA ILE A 246 4.95 -2.95 -1.54
C ILE A 246 5.42 -4.33 -1.97
N ILE A 247 4.52 -5.18 -2.51
CA ILE A 247 4.88 -6.54 -2.91
C ILE A 247 5.74 -6.60 -4.17
N SER A 248 5.91 -5.50 -4.89
CA SER A 248 6.84 -5.45 -6.04
C SER A 248 8.30 -5.62 -5.62
N TYR A 249 8.61 -5.46 -4.34
CA TYR A 249 9.92 -5.80 -3.78
C TYR A 249 10.10 -7.31 -3.63
N LEU A 250 9.04 -8.03 -3.30
CA LEU A 250 9.03 -9.48 -3.16
C LEU A 250 8.97 -10.15 -4.58
#